data_c2d997706291b56b6712253638186c7d
#
_entry.id   c2d997706291b56b6712253638186c7d
#
_cell.length_a   1.000
_cell.length_b   1.000
_cell.length_c   1.000
_cell.angle_alpha   90.00
_cell.angle_beta   90.00
_cell.angle_gamma   90.00
#
_symmetry.space_group_name_H-M   'P 1'
#
loop_
_entity.id
_entity.type
_entity.pdbx_description
1 polymer ?
#
loop_
_entity_poly.entity_id
_entity_poly.type
_entity_poly.pdbx_seq_one_letter_code
_entity_poly.pdbx_strand_id
1 'polypeptide(L)'
;MSQARPAPPERAGRGAAVGRAVVTRLRALRGRTVVLAAVAAAVVAGVVVTVVLLSDGDGRPPVPDTRARHYTEVDACLLTDEKGITGGTAAEVWQGMQDASLKTHARVSYGQVIGAQSTGNARPFLNSLLQRSCDVVLAVGRPEVTVAAQSAPTHKKVGFVLVGGGGTAAANVTTVSAGDGVRADVAGAVERAVAGRD
;
A
#
# COMPACT_ATOMS: atom_id res chain seq x y z
N MET A 1 -9.71 -78.30 -94.18
CA MET A 1 -9.34 -78.69 -92.80
C MET A 1 -8.53 -77.52 -92.21
N SER A 2 -9.14 -76.73 -91.45
CA SER A 2 -8.39 -75.80 -90.60
C SER A 2 -9.32 -75.28 -89.46
N GLN A 3 -9.05 -75.67 -88.27
CA GLN A 3 -9.83 -75.38 -87.09
C GLN A 3 -9.54 -73.97 -86.63
N ALA A 4 -10.56 -73.19 -86.47
CA ALA A 4 -10.50 -71.87 -85.80
C ALA A 4 -10.51 -72.05 -84.25
N ARG A 5 -9.56 -71.43 -83.60
CA ARG A 5 -9.45 -71.35 -82.12
C ARG A 5 -10.29 -70.18 -81.58
N PRO A 6 -11.07 -70.41 -80.55
CA PRO A 6 -11.82 -69.30 -79.96
C PRO A 6 -10.91 -68.38 -79.05
N ALA A 7 -11.18 -67.11 -79.06
CA ALA A 7 -10.51 -66.05 -78.27
C ALA A 7 -10.97 -66.06 -76.80
N PRO A 8 -10.13 -65.70 -75.87
CA PRO A 8 -10.46 -65.62 -74.44
C PRO A 8 -11.25 -64.34 -74.07
N PRO A 9 -12.08 -64.35 -72.99
CA PRO A 9 -12.95 -63.28 -72.64
C PRO A 9 -12.15 -62.11 -71.93
N GLU A 10 -12.48 -60.89 -72.28
CA GLU A 10 -12.02 -59.64 -71.66
C GLU A 10 -12.40 -59.58 -70.20
N ARG A 11 -11.37 -59.42 -69.39
CA ARG A 11 -11.52 -58.98 -67.98
C ARG A 11 -11.45 -57.46 -67.92
N ALA A 12 -12.53 -56.79 -68.24
CA ALA A 12 -12.69 -55.39 -68.04
C ALA A 12 -13.71 -55.14 -66.92
N GLY A 13 -13.32 -54.44 -65.88
CA GLY A 13 -14.33 -53.74 -65.05
C GLY A 13 -14.20 -53.76 -63.56
N ARG A 14 -13.18 -54.33 -62.91
CA ARG A 14 -13.08 -54.31 -61.47
C ARG A 14 -12.18 -53.21 -60.92
N GLY A 15 -11.32 -52.61 -61.71
CA GLY A 15 -10.41 -51.53 -61.25
C GLY A 15 -11.04 -50.15 -61.18
N ALA A 16 -12.05 -49.84 -62.00
CA ALA A 16 -12.66 -48.52 -62.08
C ALA A 16 -13.62 -48.17 -60.91
N ALA A 17 -14.21 -49.18 -60.29
CA ALA A 17 -15.13 -48.98 -59.15
C ALA A 17 -14.39 -48.71 -57.84
N VAL A 18 -13.24 -49.37 -57.65
CA VAL A 18 -12.42 -49.16 -56.41
C VAL A 18 -11.78 -47.76 -56.38
N GLY A 19 -11.30 -47.28 -57.54
CA GLY A 19 -10.71 -45.96 -57.63
C GLY A 19 -11.66 -44.76 -57.29
N ARG A 20 -12.92 -44.90 -57.73
CA ARG A 20 -13.95 -43.88 -57.46
C ARG A 20 -14.39 -43.89 -55.98
N ALA A 21 -14.47 -45.05 -55.34
CA ALA A 21 -14.82 -45.19 -53.95
C ALA A 21 -13.70 -44.59 -53.00
N VAL A 22 -12.42 -44.79 -53.41
CA VAL A 22 -11.29 -44.22 -52.64
C VAL A 22 -11.22 -42.71 -52.78
N VAL A 23 -11.42 -42.17 -54.00
CA VAL A 23 -11.40 -40.69 -54.20
C VAL A 23 -12.56 -40.01 -53.51
N THR A 24 -13.76 -40.61 -53.46
CA THR A 24 -14.90 -40.06 -52.72
C THR A 24 -14.68 -40.11 -51.21
N ARG A 25 -14.06 -41.14 -50.66
CA ARG A 25 -13.71 -41.24 -49.24
C ARG A 25 -12.61 -40.23 -48.85
N LEU A 26 -11.61 -40.03 -49.70
CA LEU A 26 -10.55 -39.01 -49.48
C LEU A 26 -11.10 -37.60 -49.54
N ARG A 27 -12.06 -37.30 -50.43
CA ARG A 27 -12.75 -36.02 -50.45
C ARG A 27 -13.65 -35.80 -49.23
N ALA A 28 -14.32 -36.82 -48.74
CA ALA A 28 -15.11 -36.76 -47.52
C ALA A 28 -14.26 -36.58 -46.28
N LEU A 29 -13.05 -37.17 -46.22
CA LEU A 29 -12.08 -36.94 -45.14
C LEU A 29 -11.51 -35.53 -45.17
N ARG A 30 -11.21 -34.98 -46.36
CA ARG A 30 -10.79 -33.56 -46.46
C ARG A 30 -11.91 -32.62 -46.05
N GLY A 31 -13.16 -32.88 -46.43
CA GLY A 31 -14.29 -32.08 -45.98
C GLY A 31 -14.46 -32.09 -44.45
N ARG A 32 -14.32 -33.25 -43.82
CA ARG A 32 -14.41 -33.39 -42.35
C ARG A 32 -13.28 -32.71 -41.64
N THR A 33 -12.04 -32.78 -42.14
CA THR A 33 -10.91 -32.07 -41.53
C THR A 33 -11.02 -30.57 -41.69
N VAL A 34 -11.52 -30.06 -42.82
CA VAL A 34 -11.78 -28.65 -43.03
C VAL A 34 -12.89 -28.12 -42.10
N VAL A 35 -13.98 -28.90 -41.94
CA VAL A 35 -15.06 -28.55 -41.01
C VAL A 35 -14.56 -28.55 -39.56
N LEU A 36 -13.80 -29.57 -39.15
CA LEU A 36 -13.21 -29.63 -37.81
C LEU A 36 -12.24 -28.48 -37.56
N ALA A 37 -11.42 -28.12 -38.52
CA ALA A 37 -10.52 -26.99 -38.43
C ALA A 37 -11.27 -25.64 -38.33
N ALA A 38 -12.36 -25.47 -39.09
CA ALA A 38 -13.21 -24.31 -39.03
C ALA A 38 -13.93 -24.16 -37.67
N VAL A 39 -14.44 -25.27 -37.12
CA VAL A 39 -15.07 -25.31 -35.80
C VAL A 39 -14.04 -24.99 -34.70
N ALA A 40 -12.84 -25.57 -34.77
CA ALA A 40 -11.79 -25.28 -33.82
C ALA A 40 -11.36 -23.81 -33.87
N ALA A 41 -11.22 -23.22 -35.05
CA ALA A 41 -10.91 -21.81 -35.22
C ALA A 41 -12.03 -20.91 -34.68
N ALA A 42 -13.29 -21.25 -34.89
CA ALA A 42 -14.44 -20.52 -34.34
C ALA A 42 -14.49 -20.58 -32.79
N VAL A 43 -14.19 -21.75 -32.21
CA VAL A 43 -14.11 -21.89 -30.74
C VAL A 43 -12.98 -21.06 -30.17
N VAL A 44 -11.79 -21.10 -30.77
CA VAL A 44 -10.65 -20.29 -30.33
C VAL A 44 -10.95 -18.79 -30.44
N ALA A 45 -11.54 -18.37 -31.57
CA ALA A 45 -11.96 -16.98 -31.74
C ALA A 45 -13.01 -16.56 -30.69
N GLY A 46 -13.99 -17.42 -30.41
CA GLY A 46 -15.00 -17.20 -29.37
C GLY A 46 -14.39 -17.08 -27.98
N VAL A 47 -13.44 -17.93 -27.63
CA VAL A 47 -12.74 -17.87 -26.34
C VAL A 47 -11.91 -16.58 -26.23
N VAL A 48 -11.18 -16.21 -27.28
CA VAL A 48 -10.38 -14.97 -27.29
C VAL A 48 -11.27 -13.75 -27.13
N VAL A 49 -12.39 -13.68 -27.88
CA VAL A 49 -13.34 -12.56 -27.75
C VAL A 49 -13.94 -12.52 -26.35
N THR A 50 -14.31 -13.67 -25.77
CA THR A 50 -14.86 -13.73 -24.41
C THR A 50 -13.82 -13.29 -23.38
N VAL A 51 -12.58 -13.73 -23.50
CA VAL A 51 -11.49 -13.31 -22.61
C VAL A 51 -11.23 -11.81 -22.74
N VAL A 52 -11.17 -11.25 -23.94
CA VAL A 52 -10.98 -9.81 -24.15
C VAL A 52 -12.16 -9.03 -23.55
N LEU A 53 -13.40 -9.40 -23.84
CA LEU A 53 -14.57 -8.72 -23.29
C LEU A 53 -14.68 -8.83 -21.76
N LEU A 54 -14.23 -9.92 -21.16
CA LEU A 54 -14.18 -10.09 -19.71
C LEU A 54 -12.95 -9.39 -19.09
N SER A 55 -11.86 -9.21 -19.83
CA SER A 55 -10.66 -8.51 -19.39
C SER A 55 -10.78 -6.97 -19.50
N ASP A 56 -11.55 -6.46 -20.47
CA ASP A 56 -11.90 -5.04 -20.56
C ASP A 56 -12.87 -4.59 -19.44
N GLY A 57 -13.40 -5.56 -18.69
CA GLY A 57 -14.26 -5.33 -17.53
C GLY A 57 -13.50 -5.17 -16.20
N ASP A 58 -12.21 -4.84 -16.19
CA ASP A 58 -11.53 -4.34 -14.97
C ASP A 58 -12.09 -2.95 -14.62
N GLY A 59 -13.35 -2.95 -14.20
CA GLY A 59 -14.01 -1.82 -13.54
C GLY A 59 -13.40 -1.51 -12.18
N ARG A 60 -12.07 -1.65 -12.06
CA ARG A 60 -11.36 -1.01 -10.98
C ARG A 60 -11.54 0.49 -11.17
N PRO A 61 -12.19 1.18 -10.21
CA PRO A 61 -12.21 2.63 -10.27
C PRO A 61 -10.77 3.08 -10.45
N PRO A 62 -10.52 4.10 -11.31
CA PRO A 62 -9.17 4.62 -11.48
C PRO A 62 -8.62 4.88 -10.09
N VAL A 63 -7.43 4.31 -9.80
CA VAL A 63 -6.74 4.55 -8.53
C VAL A 63 -6.68 6.07 -8.42
N PRO A 64 -7.32 6.69 -7.39
CA PRO A 64 -7.26 8.13 -7.23
C PRO A 64 -5.79 8.53 -7.30
N ASP A 65 -5.47 9.54 -8.10
CA ASP A 65 -4.13 10.09 -8.12
C ASP A 65 -3.66 10.23 -6.68
N THR A 66 -2.57 9.56 -6.34
CA THR A 66 -1.95 9.70 -5.04
C THR A 66 -1.66 11.18 -4.87
N ARG A 67 -2.59 11.90 -4.23
CA ARG A 67 -2.34 13.25 -3.77
C ARG A 67 -1.28 13.11 -2.69
N ALA A 68 -0.02 13.10 -3.13
CA ALA A 68 1.09 13.21 -2.22
C ALA A 68 0.86 14.51 -1.44
N ARG A 69 0.55 14.38 -0.15
CA ARG A 69 0.57 15.55 0.72
C ARG A 69 1.99 16.07 0.65
N HIS A 70 2.15 17.30 0.22
CA HIS A 70 3.42 18.00 0.38
C HIS A 70 3.58 18.24 1.88
N TYR A 71 4.40 17.41 2.52
CA TYR A 71 4.78 17.62 3.91
C TYR A 71 5.92 18.64 3.95
N THR A 72 5.92 19.49 4.97
CA THR A 72 7.09 20.29 5.34
C THR A 72 8.18 19.36 5.88
N GLU A 73 9.41 19.80 5.91
CA GLU A 73 10.53 19.01 6.45
C GLU A 73 10.56 18.97 7.98
N VAL A 74 9.50 19.40 8.64
CA VAL A 74 9.40 19.44 10.11
C VAL A 74 8.74 18.15 10.62
N ASP A 75 9.43 17.46 11.53
CA ASP A 75 8.98 16.25 12.21
C ASP A 75 8.59 16.54 13.68
N ALA A 76 7.32 16.36 14.01
CA ALA A 76 6.83 16.41 15.38
C ALA A 76 6.57 15.00 15.91
N CYS A 77 7.20 14.65 17.03
CA CYS A 77 7.19 13.30 17.59
C CYS A 77 6.63 13.30 19.00
N LEU A 78 5.71 12.39 19.29
CA LEU A 78 5.13 12.21 20.62
C LEU A 78 5.79 11.04 21.34
N LEU A 79 6.24 11.26 22.56
CA LEU A 79 6.69 10.23 23.49
C LEU A 79 5.60 9.96 24.52
N THR A 80 5.14 8.71 24.61
CA THR A 80 4.05 8.29 25.50
C THR A 80 4.43 7.06 26.33
N ASP A 81 3.61 6.74 27.32
CA ASP A 81 3.66 5.47 28.06
C ASP A 81 3.32 4.26 27.15
N GLU A 82 3.28 3.07 27.75
CA GLU A 82 2.98 1.82 27.03
C GLU A 82 1.57 1.76 26.39
N LYS A 83 0.63 2.60 26.83
CA LYS A 83 -0.72 2.69 26.23
C LYS A 83 -0.72 3.44 24.91
N GLY A 84 0.33 4.17 24.62
CA GLY A 84 0.45 4.94 23.39
C GLY A 84 -0.63 6.02 23.27
N ILE A 85 -1.25 6.06 22.11
CA ILE A 85 -2.27 7.05 21.76
C ILE A 85 -3.71 6.54 21.95
N THR A 86 -3.92 5.42 22.66
CA THR A 86 -5.24 4.75 22.74
C THR A 86 -6.17 5.30 23.80
N GLY A 87 -5.76 6.23 24.63
CA GLY A 87 -6.65 6.80 25.64
C GLY A 87 -6.06 7.93 26.44
N GLY A 88 -6.92 8.58 27.21
CA GLY A 88 -6.56 9.68 28.11
C GLY A 88 -5.90 10.86 27.41
N THR A 89 -5.07 11.57 28.13
CA THR A 89 -4.39 12.78 27.68
C THR A 89 -3.54 12.54 26.43
N ALA A 90 -2.92 11.35 26.26
CA ALA A 90 -2.09 11.06 25.10
C ALA A 90 -2.90 11.01 23.80
N ALA A 91 -4.16 10.52 23.84
CA ALA A 91 -5.06 10.52 22.68
C ALA A 91 -5.42 11.96 22.26
N GLU A 92 -5.70 12.84 23.20
CA GLU A 92 -6.02 14.24 22.94
C GLU A 92 -4.81 15.01 22.40
N VAL A 93 -3.62 14.77 22.96
CA VAL A 93 -2.36 15.32 22.46
C VAL A 93 -2.12 14.86 21.02
N TRP A 94 -2.32 13.58 20.73
CA TRP A 94 -2.19 13.05 19.38
C TRP A 94 -3.16 13.70 18.40
N GLN A 95 -4.41 13.90 18.80
CA GLN A 95 -5.39 14.63 17.98
C GLN A 95 -4.95 16.09 17.73
N GLY A 96 -4.42 16.77 18.74
CA GLY A 96 -3.88 18.12 18.59
C GLY A 96 -2.70 18.19 17.62
N MET A 97 -1.80 17.19 17.66
CA MET A 97 -0.72 17.08 16.69
C MET A 97 -1.23 16.85 15.27
N GLN A 98 -2.28 16.02 15.10
CA GLN A 98 -2.90 15.80 13.79
C GLN A 98 -3.58 17.08 13.28
N ASP A 99 -4.25 17.84 14.13
CA ASP A 99 -4.85 19.13 13.76
C ASP A 99 -3.78 20.12 13.29
N ALA A 100 -2.65 20.21 13.99
CA ALA A 100 -1.49 21.02 13.58
C ALA A 100 -0.91 20.53 12.24
N SER A 101 -0.77 19.21 12.05
CA SER A 101 -0.29 18.62 10.80
C SER A 101 -1.18 18.95 9.61
N LEU A 102 -2.50 19.02 9.80
CA LEU A 102 -3.44 19.41 8.73
C LEU A 102 -3.23 20.85 8.27
N LYS A 103 -2.80 21.74 9.18
CA LYS A 103 -2.59 23.16 8.89
C LYS A 103 -1.17 23.46 8.38
N THR A 104 -0.17 22.83 9.00
CA THR A 104 1.26 23.13 8.76
C THR A 104 1.92 22.18 7.80
N HIS A 105 1.28 21.05 7.50
CA HIS A 105 1.86 19.93 6.76
C HIS A 105 3.09 19.29 7.44
N ALA A 106 3.32 19.56 8.73
CA ALA A 106 4.35 18.88 9.50
C ALA A 106 4.05 17.37 9.62
N ARG A 107 5.09 16.56 9.55
CA ARG A 107 4.95 15.11 9.76
C ARG A 107 4.78 14.84 11.25
N VAL A 108 3.85 13.97 11.60
CA VAL A 108 3.60 13.58 13.00
C VAL A 108 3.83 12.09 13.18
N SER A 109 4.48 11.72 14.27
CA SER A 109 4.71 10.33 14.66
C SER A 109 4.69 10.18 16.17
N TYR A 110 4.63 8.94 16.67
CA TYR A 110 4.73 8.68 18.11
C TYR A 110 5.63 7.48 18.39
N GLY A 111 6.15 7.44 19.61
CA GLY A 111 6.89 6.33 20.20
C GLY A 111 6.37 6.01 21.58
N GLN A 112 6.22 4.73 21.89
CA GLN A 112 5.75 4.22 23.18
C GLN A 112 6.93 3.77 24.02
N VAL A 113 6.90 4.11 25.30
CA VAL A 113 7.84 3.55 26.30
C VAL A 113 7.30 2.22 26.77
N ILE A 114 7.87 1.13 26.28
CA ILE A 114 7.46 -0.22 26.62
C ILE A 114 8.18 -0.69 27.90
N GLY A 115 7.49 -1.39 28.76
CA GLY A 115 8.03 -1.95 30.01
C GLY A 115 7.93 -1.01 31.19
N ALA A 116 8.97 -0.96 32.03
CA ALA A 116 8.95 -0.17 33.26
C ALA A 116 8.73 1.32 32.99
N GLN A 117 7.70 1.90 33.59
CA GLN A 117 7.38 3.31 33.45
C GLN A 117 8.27 4.14 34.39
N SER A 118 9.52 4.29 33.98
CA SER A 118 10.55 5.03 34.71
C SER A 118 11.36 5.95 33.78
N THR A 119 11.92 7.02 34.33
CA THR A 119 12.77 7.96 33.57
C THR A 119 13.98 7.26 32.94
N GLY A 120 14.56 6.26 33.64
CA GLY A 120 15.67 5.47 33.11
C GLY A 120 15.28 4.68 31.87
N ASN A 121 14.09 4.04 31.91
CA ASN A 121 13.59 3.28 30.77
C ASN A 121 13.04 4.18 29.64
N ALA A 122 12.51 5.35 29.93
CA ALA A 122 12.03 6.31 28.93
C ALA A 122 13.19 6.94 28.12
N ARG A 123 14.39 7.06 28.69
CA ARG A 123 15.53 7.71 28.06
C ARG A 123 15.96 7.12 26.70
N PRO A 124 16.12 5.81 26.51
CA PRO A 124 16.48 5.25 25.21
C PRO A 124 15.38 5.51 24.14
N PHE A 125 14.11 5.52 24.54
CA PHE A 125 13.01 5.85 23.60
C PHE A 125 13.06 7.31 23.17
N LEU A 126 13.28 8.25 24.08
CA LEU A 126 13.53 9.64 23.73
C LEU A 126 14.74 9.79 22.79
N ASN A 127 15.84 9.14 23.11
CA ASN A 127 17.06 9.20 22.28
C ASN A 127 16.77 8.66 20.86
N SER A 128 15.96 7.63 20.72
CA SER A 128 15.53 7.12 19.42
C SER A 128 14.76 8.18 18.60
N LEU A 129 13.86 8.95 19.23
CA LEU A 129 13.17 10.04 18.54
C LEU A 129 14.14 11.15 18.11
N LEU A 130 15.09 11.52 18.98
CA LEU A 130 16.11 12.52 18.68
C LEU A 130 17.03 12.07 17.53
N GLN A 131 17.40 10.79 17.47
CA GLN A 131 18.19 10.20 16.37
C GLN A 131 17.43 10.15 15.05
N ARG A 132 16.10 10.07 15.10
CA ARG A 132 15.21 10.13 13.92
C ARG A 132 14.99 11.58 13.44
N SER A 133 15.74 12.53 13.97
CA SER A 133 15.67 13.94 13.59
C SER A 133 14.31 14.60 13.87
N CYS A 134 13.65 14.19 14.97
CA CYS A 134 12.44 14.88 15.40
C CYS A 134 12.79 16.33 15.77
N ASP A 135 12.14 17.26 15.14
CA ASP A 135 12.32 18.70 15.34
C ASP A 135 11.58 19.22 16.57
N VAL A 136 10.41 18.62 16.81
CA VAL A 136 9.58 18.93 17.98
C VAL A 136 9.28 17.62 18.69
N VAL A 137 9.61 17.52 19.96
CA VAL A 137 9.30 16.35 20.80
C VAL A 137 8.25 16.75 21.84
N LEU A 138 7.10 16.12 21.76
CA LEU A 138 6.07 16.21 22.77
C LEU A 138 6.23 15.04 23.74
N ALA A 139 6.02 15.27 25.02
CA ALA A 139 6.10 14.24 26.04
C ALA A 139 4.84 14.25 26.92
N VAL A 140 4.23 13.06 27.08
CA VAL A 140 3.05 12.82 27.91
C VAL A 140 3.31 11.66 28.84
N GLY A 141 3.06 11.86 30.12
CA GLY A 141 3.39 10.90 31.17
C GLY A 141 4.55 11.42 32.03
N ARG A 142 4.52 11.05 33.31
CA ARG A 142 5.51 11.56 34.26
C ARG A 142 6.95 11.20 33.91
N PRO A 143 7.28 9.94 33.56
CA PRO A 143 8.65 9.56 33.16
C PRO A 143 9.10 10.24 31.87
N GLU A 144 8.22 10.33 30.88
CA GLU A 144 8.44 10.90 29.55
C GLU A 144 8.71 12.40 29.65
N VAL A 145 7.88 13.12 30.40
CA VAL A 145 8.03 14.55 30.67
C VAL A 145 9.34 14.81 31.40
N THR A 146 9.65 13.98 32.42
CA THR A 146 10.89 14.16 33.21
C THR A 146 12.13 13.99 32.32
N VAL A 147 12.18 12.95 31.48
CA VAL A 147 13.35 12.71 30.62
C VAL A 147 13.48 13.77 29.54
N ALA A 148 12.35 14.23 28.97
CA ALA A 148 12.34 15.31 27.99
C ALA A 148 12.84 16.63 28.60
N ALA A 149 12.35 16.99 29.78
CA ALA A 149 12.83 18.18 30.52
C ALA A 149 14.34 18.13 30.81
N GLN A 150 14.86 16.98 31.23
CA GLN A 150 16.30 16.78 31.47
C GLN A 150 17.14 16.89 30.21
N SER A 151 16.59 16.49 29.05
CA SER A 151 17.30 16.46 27.77
C SER A 151 17.26 17.82 27.03
N ALA A 152 16.24 18.64 27.26
CA ALA A 152 16.04 19.88 26.55
C ALA A 152 17.25 20.85 26.57
N PRO A 153 17.97 21.05 27.67
CA PRO A 153 19.12 21.97 27.68
C PRO A 153 20.25 21.58 26.77
N THR A 154 20.42 20.28 26.50
CA THR A 154 21.49 19.75 25.65
C THR A 154 21.10 19.66 24.17
N HIS A 155 19.78 19.68 23.86
CA HIS A 155 19.23 19.58 22.51
C HIS A 155 18.55 20.90 22.09
N LYS A 156 19.30 21.99 22.10
CA LYS A 156 18.78 23.35 21.88
C LYS A 156 18.07 23.56 20.55
N LYS A 157 18.36 22.73 19.54
CA LYS A 157 17.71 22.79 18.22
C LYS A 157 16.35 22.07 18.17
N VAL A 158 16.04 21.26 19.18
CA VAL A 158 14.78 20.52 19.28
C VAL A 158 13.83 21.29 20.17
N GLY A 159 12.61 21.54 19.72
CA GLY A 159 11.54 22.07 20.55
C GLY A 159 10.95 20.97 21.43
N PHE A 160 10.77 21.24 22.72
CA PHE A 160 10.13 20.29 23.63
C PHE A 160 8.78 20.85 24.12
N VAL A 161 7.74 20.04 24.02
CA VAL A 161 6.40 20.34 24.56
C VAL A 161 6.09 19.35 25.66
N LEU A 162 6.03 19.82 26.89
CA LEU A 162 5.80 19.01 28.09
C LEU A 162 4.34 19.12 28.51
N VAL A 163 3.62 17.99 28.50
CA VAL A 163 2.19 17.96 28.82
C VAL A 163 1.96 17.41 30.23
N GLY A 164 1.29 18.22 31.05
CA GLY A 164 0.92 17.82 32.41
C GLY A 164 2.08 17.83 33.40
N GLY A 165 3.22 18.43 33.08
CA GLY A 165 4.40 18.46 33.93
C GLY A 165 4.91 19.86 34.20
N GLY A 166 5.58 20.07 35.35
CA GLY A 166 6.37 21.24 35.64
C GLY A 166 7.61 21.25 34.74
N GLY A 167 7.73 22.25 33.87
CA GLY A 167 8.86 22.35 32.95
C GLY A 167 10.09 22.94 33.60
N THR A 168 11.25 22.54 33.12
CA THR A 168 12.48 23.29 33.29
C THR A 168 12.37 24.58 32.47
N ALA A 169 12.75 25.74 33.04
CA ALA A 169 12.79 27.00 32.31
C ALA A 169 13.95 26.97 31.28
N ALA A 170 13.71 26.39 30.11
CA ALA A 170 14.64 26.41 28.99
C ALA A 170 13.95 27.05 27.77
N ALA A 171 14.72 27.79 26.97
CA ALA A 171 14.18 28.55 25.84
C ALA A 171 13.48 27.69 24.77
N ASN A 172 13.82 26.41 24.67
CA ASN A 172 13.25 25.44 23.77
C ASN A 172 12.18 24.55 24.41
N VAL A 173 11.66 24.90 25.57
CA VAL A 173 10.62 24.16 26.30
C VAL A 173 9.33 24.96 26.38
N THR A 174 8.24 24.36 25.96
CA THR A 174 6.87 24.84 26.13
C THR A 174 6.12 23.86 27.03
N THR A 175 5.42 24.38 28.04
CA THR A 175 4.57 23.53 28.90
C THR A 175 3.11 23.71 28.53
N VAL A 176 2.39 22.61 28.46
CA VAL A 176 0.95 22.54 28.21
C VAL A 176 0.30 21.84 29.40
N SER A 177 -0.78 22.41 29.93
CA SER A 177 -1.55 21.79 31.01
C SER A 177 -2.29 20.53 30.49
N ALA A 178 -2.28 19.44 31.27
CA ALA A 178 -3.13 18.31 31.02
C ALA A 178 -4.54 18.63 31.56
N GLY A 179 -5.54 18.65 30.69
CA GLY A 179 -6.92 18.95 31.07
C GLY A 179 -7.73 19.43 29.87
N ASP A 180 -8.86 20.05 30.15
CA ASP A 180 -9.75 20.59 29.14
C ASP A 180 -8.99 21.58 28.23
N GLY A 181 -9.03 21.35 26.92
CA GLY A 181 -8.32 22.20 25.95
C GLY A 181 -6.93 21.73 25.55
N VAL A 182 -6.37 20.67 26.15
CA VAL A 182 -5.01 20.18 25.83
C VAL A 182 -4.81 19.96 24.33
N ARG A 183 -5.82 19.48 23.61
CA ARG A 183 -5.78 19.30 22.16
C ARG A 183 -5.50 20.62 21.42
N ALA A 184 -6.23 21.68 21.76
CA ALA A 184 -6.06 22.99 21.12
C ALA A 184 -4.72 23.63 21.49
N ASP A 185 -4.31 23.53 22.77
CA ASP A 185 -3.04 24.06 23.27
C ASP A 185 -1.83 23.38 22.61
N VAL A 186 -1.91 22.05 22.44
CA VAL A 186 -0.89 21.26 21.73
C VAL A 186 -0.85 21.65 20.26
N ALA A 187 -2.00 21.75 19.58
CA ALA A 187 -2.04 22.18 18.19
C ALA A 187 -1.35 23.55 18.03
N GLY A 188 -1.70 24.52 18.85
CA GLY A 188 -1.06 25.83 18.85
C GLY A 188 0.44 25.81 19.19
N ALA A 189 0.87 24.91 20.09
CA ALA A 189 2.29 24.76 20.42
C ALA A 189 3.10 24.21 19.24
N VAL A 190 2.58 23.19 18.55
CA VAL A 190 3.21 22.61 17.35
C VAL A 190 3.23 23.64 16.21
N GLU A 191 2.12 24.32 15.93
CA GLU A 191 2.04 25.37 14.90
C GLU A 191 3.11 26.46 15.12
N ARG A 192 3.28 26.96 16.36
CA ARG A 192 4.33 27.92 16.69
C ARG A 192 5.74 27.36 16.52
N ALA A 193 5.94 26.09 16.90
CA ALA A 193 7.24 25.45 16.76
C ALA A 193 7.63 25.24 15.28
N VAL A 194 6.66 24.98 14.40
CA VAL A 194 6.88 24.88 12.95
C VAL A 194 7.18 26.27 12.37
N ALA A 195 6.36 27.29 12.68
CA ALA A 195 6.55 28.65 12.18
C ALA A 195 7.87 29.30 12.60
N GLY A 196 8.46 28.86 13.69
CA GLY A 196 9.78 29.36 14.16
C GLY A 196 10.97 28.69 13.45
N ARG A 197 10.74 27.83 12.48
CA ARG A 197 11.80 27.11 11.73
C ARG A 197 11.90 27.55 10.27
N ASP A 198 10.87 28.21 9.77
CA ASP A 198 10.86 28.87 8.46
C ASP A 198 11.62 30.21 8.54
#